data_ecae77199f66c07646d69dd8043d3dc6
#
_entry.id   ecae77199f66c07646d69dd8043d3dc6
#
_cell.length_a   1.000
_cell.length_b   1.000
_cell.length_c   1.000
_cell.angle_alpha   90.00
_cell.angle_beta   90.00
_cell.angle_gamma   90.00
#
_symmetry.space_group_name_H-M   'P 1'
#
loop_
_entity.id
_entity.type
_entity.pdbx_description
1 polymer ?
#
loop_
_entity_poly.entity_id
_entity_poly.type
_entity_poly.pdbx_seq_one_letter_code
_entity_poly.pdbx_strand_id
1 'polypeptide(L)'
;MIDPCIAYMDNSPSRDTVSGLPERMMSRGLGVERFWAYKSEFPKTLDNYAGVFLGGSPHGAYEDLGFIHAEHDFIQRVADAGLPILGVCFGSQILASALCARQVVFRRSRCHVGFLPIHATEAAQNDALMQGLPAQFRLLTWHNDEVSADHVDITLL
;
A
#
# COMPACT_ATOMS: atom_id res chain seq x y z
N MET A 1 -6.17 -15.37 -22.77
CA MET A 1 -5.49 -14.35 -21.92
C MET A 1 -5.81 -14.73 -20.49
N ILE A 2 -4.84 -14.82 -19.63
CA ILE A 2 -5.06 -15.05 -18.19
C ILE A 2 -5.60 -13.71 -17.66
N ASP A 3 -6.76 -13.74 -16.97
CA ASP A 3 -7.29 -12.53 -16.33
C ASP A 3 -6.25 -11.98 -15.34
N PRO A 4 -6.04 -10.66 -15.31
CA PRO A 4 -5.04 -10.06 -14.43
C PRO A 4 -5.35 -10.40 -12.97
N CYS A 5 -4.42 -11.06 -12.30
CA CYS A 5 -4.52 -11.40 -10.89
C CYS A 5 -3.66 -10.44 -10.06
N ILE A 6 -4.20 -9.96 -8.95
CA ILE A 6 -3.50 -9.11 -7.98
C ILE A 6 -3.12 -9.96 -6.77
N ALA A 7 -1.86 -9.94 -6.39
CA ALA A 7 -1.42 -10.50 -5.12
C ALA A 7 -1.74 -9.50 -3.99
N TYR A 8 -2.73 -9.82 -3.16
CA TYR A 8 -3.11 -8.96 -2.04
C TYR A 8 -2.40 -9.38 -0.76
N MET A 9 -1.57 -8.50 -0.22
CA MET A 9 -0.86 -8.68 1.06
C MET A 9 -1.74 -8.21 2.21
N ASP A 10 -2.23 -9.15 3.01
CA ASP A 10 -3.02 -8.85 4.20
C ASP A 10 -2.12 -8.69 5.42
N ASN A 11 -2.02 -7.47 5.90
CA ASN A 11 -1.21 -7.07 7.05
C ASN A 11 -2.00 -7.01 8.36
N SER A 12 -3.21 -7.59 8.38
CA SER A 12 -4.03 -7.65 9.58
C SER A 12 -3.51 -8.72 10.54
N PRO A 13 -3.44 -8.45 11.86
CA PRO A 13 -3.08 -9.44 12.89
C PRO A 13 -4.05 -10.63 12.96
N SER A 14 -5.30 -10.43 12.54
CA SER A 14 -6.34 -11.45 12.47
C SER A 14 -6.97 -11.47 11.09
N ARG A 15 -7.23 -12.69 10.57
CA ARG A 15 -7.97 -12.86 9.30
C ARG A 15 -9.43 -12.42 9.38
N ASP A 16 -9.96 -12.24 10.57
CA ASP A 16 -11.34 -11.79 10.80
C ASP A 16 -11.51 -10.26 10.65
N THR A 17 -10.41 -9.51 10.73
CA THR A 17 -10.38 -8.05 10.51
C THR A 17 -10.16 -7.69 9.04
N VAL A 18 -11.01 -8.22 8.17
CA VAL A 18 -10.86 -8.04 6.72
C VAL A 18 -11.30 -6.64 6.32
N SER A 19 -10.40 -5.91 5.66
CA SER A 19 -10.85 -4.80 4.82
C SER A 19 -11.68 -5.38 3.68
N GLY A 20 -12.91 -4.99 3.43
CA GLY A 20 -13.70 -5.50 2.30
C GLY A 20 -13.13 -5.11 0.92
N LEU A 21 -11.83 -4.81 0.85
CA LEU A 21 -11.16 -4.34 -0.36
C LEU A 21 -10.89 -5.45 -1.36
N PRO A 22 -10.40 -6.65 -0.99
CA PRO A 22 -10.27 -7.77 -1.91
C PRO A 22 -11.61 -8.13 -2.58
N GLU A 23 -12.69 -8.16 -1.81
CA GLU A 23 -14.04 -8.45 -2.30
C GLU A 23 -14.54 -7.38 -3.29
N ARG A 24 -14.19 -6.09 -3.03
CA ARG A 24 -14.51 -4.99 -3.95
C ARG A 24 -13.70 -5.08 -5.23
N MET A 25 -12.44 -5.47 -5.18
CA MET A 25 -11.61 -5.70 -6.36
C MET A 25 -12.19 -6.83 -7.21
N MET A 26 -12.54 -7.96 -6.58
CA MET A 26 -13.18 -9.09 -7.27
C MET A 26 -14.53 -8.72 -7.88
N SER A 27 -15.36 -7.92 -7.21
CA SER A 27 -16.63 -7.43 -7.75
C SER A 27 -16.48 -6.50 -8.97
N ARG A 28 -15.27 -5.99 -9.22
CA ARG A 28 -14.91 -5.19 -10.39
C ARG A 28 -14.20 -6.00 -11.48
N GLY A 29 -14.17 -7.34 -11.35
CA GLY A 29 -13.62 -8.24 -12.36
C GLY A 29 -12.10 -8.47 -12.24
N LEU A 30 -11.47 -8.07 -11.14
CA LEU A 30 -10.06 -8.39 -10.88
C LEU A 30 -9.95 -9.75 -10.22
N GLY A 31 -9.03 -10.60 -10.70
CA GLY A 31 -8.57 -11.75 -9.94
C GLY A 31 -7.79 -11.28 -8.71
N VAL A 32 -8.04 -11.87 -7.55
CA VAL A 32 -7.30 -11.53 -6.33
C VAL A 32 -6.92 -12.80 -5.60
N GLU A 33 -5.63 -12.97 -5.35
CA GLU A 33 -5.10 -13.99 -4.46
C GLU A 33 -4.57 -13.34 -3.20
N ARG A 34 -5.05 -13.81 -2.03
CA ARG A 34 -4.76 -13.20 -0.74
C ARG A 34 -3.70 -13.97 0.02
N PHE A 35 -2.67 -13.27 0.45
CA PHE A 35 -1.56 -13.77 1.27
C PHE A 35 -1.59 -13.10 2.64
N TRP A 36 -1.36 -13.86 3.69
CA TRP A 36 -1.31 -13.32 5.04
C TRP A 36 0.10 -12.85 5.39
N ALA A 37 0.44 -11.64 4.90
CA ALA A 37 1.76 -11.04 5.07
C ALA A 37 2.16 -10.87 6.56
N TYR A 38 1.18 -10.62 7.44
CA TYR A 38 1.38 -10.59 8.90
C TYR A 38 1.99 -11.91 9.44
N LYS A 39 1.81 -13.03 8.73
CA LYS A 39 2.44 -14.33 9.04
C LYS A 39 3.59 -14.67 8.08
N SER A 40 4.11 -13.68 7.38
CA SER A 40 5.16 -13.85 6.38
C SER A 40 4.78 -14.85 5.26
N GLU A 41 3.49 -14.92 4.93
CA GLU A 41 3.00 -15.66 3.78
C GLU A 41 3.05 -14.76 2.55
N PHE A 42 3.84 -15.13 1.54
CA PHE A 42 4.04 -14.38 0.29
C PHE A 42 3.99 -15.31 -0.92
N PRO A 43 3.69 -14.78 -2.14
CA PRO A 43 3.82 -15.53 -3.37
C PRO A 43 5.23 -16.11 -3.55
N LYS A 44 5.31 -17.38 -3.96
CA LYS A 44 6.60 -18.02 -4.28
C LYS A 44 7.18 -17.52 -5.59
N THR A 45 6.33 -17.25 -6.59
CA THR A 45 6.68 -16.67 -7.89
C THR A 45 5.81 -15.44 -8.14
N LEU A 46 6.26 -14.56 -9.02
CA LEU A 46 5.53 -13.34 -9.39
C LEU A 46 4.87 -13.42 -10.79
N ASP A 47 5.14 -14.49 -11.53
CA ASP A 47 4.79 -14.63 -12.96
C ASP A 47 3.29 -14.59 -13.25
N ASN A 48 2.46 -14.92 -12.25
CA ASN A 48 1.01 -14.99 -12.40
C ASN A 48 0.28 -13.71 -11.99
N TYR A 49 1.01 -12.66 -11.57
CA TYR A 49 0.39 -11.44 -11.06
C TYR A 49 0.64 -10.26 -11.99
N ALA A 50 -0.38 -9.43 -12.12
CA ALA A 50 -0.31 -8.14 -12.83
C ALA A 50 0.16 -7.01 -11.91
N GLY A 51 0.20 -7.23 -10.60
CA GLY A 51 0.64 -6.28 -9.60
C GLY A 51 0.42 -6.79 -8.17
N VAL A 52 0.91 -6.03 -7.23
CA VAL A 52 0.81 -6.31 -5.80
C VAL A 52 0.04 -5.20 -5.10
N PHE A 53 -0.86 -5.58 -4.20
CA PHE A 53 -1.57 -4.66 -3.33
C PHE A 53 -1.17 -4.89 -1.87
N LEU A 54 -0.70 -3.85 -1.19
CA LEU A 54 -0.32 -3.89 0.23
C LEU A 54 -1.44 -3.31 1.08
N GLY A 55 -2.00 -4.12 1.97
CA GLY A 55 -3.11 -3.75 2.86
C GLY A 55 -2.67 -2.95 4.09
N GLY A 56 -3.66 -2.52 4.88
CA GLY A 56 -3.44 -1.82 6.14
C GLY A 56 -3.05 -2.74 7.30
N SER A 57 -2.44 -2.13 8.33
CA SER A 57 -2.08 -2.78 9.60
C SER A 57 -2.26 -1.79 10.76
N PRO A 58 -2.48 -2.24 12.00
CA PRO A 58 -2.38 -1.39 13.17
C PRO A 58 -0.93 -1.07 13.59
N HIS A 59 0.06 -1.74 12.99
CA HIS A 59 1.48 -1.55 13.28
C HIS A 59 2.05 -0.34 12.54
N GLY A 60 3.19 0.18 13.05
CA GLY A 60 4.02 1.16 12.34
C GLY A 60 5.06 0.45 11.47
N ALA A 61 5.27 0.92 10.23
CA ALA A 61 6.24 0.30 9.32
C ALA A 61 7.72 0.45 9.78
N TYR A 62 7.96 1.23 10.83
CA TYR A 62 9.26 1.39 11.49
C TYR A 62 9.49 0.41 12.64
N GLU A 63 8.48 -0.39 13.03
CA GLU A 63 8.63 -1.36 14.12
C GLU A 63 9.58 -2.50 13.73
N ASP A 64 10.30 -3.03 14.75
CA ASP A 64 11.26 -4.12 14.56
C ASP A 64 10.55 -5.48 14.70
N LEU A 65 9.72 -5.82 13.72
CA LEU A 65 8.93 -7.04 13.69
C LEU A 65 9.32 -7.92 12.50
N GLY A 66 9.38 -9.23 12.73
CA GLY A 66 9.82 -10.19 11.71
C GLY A 66 9.01 -10.15 10.42
N PHE A 67 7.68 -9.94 10.50
CA PHE A 67 6.86 -9.84 9.30
C PHE A 67 7.14 -8.57 8.49
N ILE A 68 7.50 -7.45 9.14
CA ILE A 68 7.86 -6.19 8.48
C ILE A 68 9.16 -6.37 7.70
N HIS A 69 10.16 -7.04 8.28
CA HIS A 69 11.41 -7.36 7.56
C HIS A 69 11.13 -8.26 6.35
N ALA A 70 10.33 -9.32 6.54
CA ALA A 70 10.00 -10.23 5.46
C ALA A 70 9.20 -9.54 4.33
N GLU A 71 8.32 -8.59 4.68
CA GLU A 71 7.56 -7.82 3.69
C GLU A 71 8.45 -6.79 2.97
N HIS A 72 9.44 -6.19 3.64
CA HIS A 72 10.47 -5.37 2.98
C HIS A 72 11.23 -6.16 1.90
N ASP A 73 11.69 -7.37 2.24
CA ASP A 73 12.39 -8.23 1.28
C ASP A 73 11.47 -8.64 0.12
N PHE A 74 10.19 -8.88 0.40
CA PHE A 74 9.20 -9.17 -0.62
C PHE A 74 8.96 -7.97 -1.55
N ILE A 75 8.76 -6.77 -0.99
CA ILE A 75 8.55 -5.52 -1.76
C ILE A 75 9.75 -5.26 -2.68
N GLN A 76 10.97 -5.46 -2.18
CA GLN A 76 12.17 -5.28 -3.00
C GLN A 76 12.18 -6.25 -4.18
N ARG A 77 11.86 -7.53 -3.97
CA ARG A 77 11.75 -8.51 -5.06
C ARG A 77 10.69 -8.14 -6.11
N VAL A 78 9.56 -7.60 -5.67
CA VAL A 78 8.48 -7.15 -6.57
C VAL A 78 8.94 -5.96 -7.40
N ALA A 79 9.61 -4.99 -6.78
CA ALA A 79 10.16 -3.82 -7.44
C ALA A 79 11.25 -4.21 -8.46
N ASP A 80 12.16 -5.11 -8.09
CA ASP A 80 13.22 -5.63 -8.97
C ASP A 80 12.64 -6.39 -10.19
N ALA A 81 11.47 -7.03 -10.01
CA ALA A 81 10.72 -7.67 -11.09
C ALA A 81 9.95 -6.68 -11.99
N GLY A 82 9.91 -5.40 -11.63
CA GLY A 82 9.19 -4.37 -12.37
C GLY A 82 7.66 -4.46 -12.28
N LEU A 83 7.10 -5.20 -11.30
CA LEU A 83 5.66 -5.24 -11.10
C LEU A 83 5.17 -3.99 -10.36
N PRO A 84 4.01 -3.43 -10.77
CA PRO A 84 3.40 -2.32 -10.05
C PRO A 84 2.97 -2.72 -8.63
N ILE A 85 3.19 -1.82 -7.68
CA ILE A 85 2.82 -1.99 -6.28
C ILE A 85 1.91 -0.83 -5.88
N LEU A 86 0.78 -1.13 -5.26
CA LEU A 86 -0.11 -0.13 -4.66
C LEU A 86 -0.27 -0.42 -3.17
N GLY A 87 -0.01 0.58 -2.33
CA GLY A 87 -0.17 0.48 -0.88
C GLY A 87 -1.24 1.41 -0.35
N VAL A 88 -2.02 0.94 0.63
CA VAL A 88 -3.02 1.75 1.33
C VAL A 88 -2.77 1.72 2.83
N CYS A 89 -2.78 2.89 3.48
CA CYS A 89 -2.52 3.06 4.91
C CYS A 89 -1.12 2.51 5.26
N PHE A 90 -1.02 1.53 6.18
CA PHE A 90 0.25 0.84 6.46
C PHE A 90 0.94 0.36 5.18
N GLY A 91 0.19 -0.14 4.18
CA GLY A 91 0.75 -0.60 2.91
C GLY A 91 1.53 0.48 2.16
N SER A 92 1.08 1.74 2.18
CA SER A 92 1.85 2.85 1.60
C SER A 92 3.09 3.20 2.42
N GLN A 93 2.99 3.07 3.73
CA GLN A 93 4.10 3.34 4.65
C GLN A 93 5.22 2.30 4.50
N ILE A 94 4.87 1.00 4.48
CA ILE A 94 5.86 -0.07 4.33
C ILE A 94 6.49 -0.05 2.93
N LEU A 95 5.74 0.33 1.91
CA LEU A 95 6.27 0.52 0.54
C LEU A 95 7.35 1.62 0.54
N ALA A 96 7.05 2.80 1.07
CA ALA A 96 8.00 3.90 1.17
C ALA A 96 9.22 3.51 2.04
N SER A 97 8.99 2.84 3.16
CA SER A 97 10.03 2.36 4.06
C SER A 97 10.98 1.35 3.39
N ALA A 98 10.45 0.46 2.54
CA ALA A 98 11.23 -0.55 1.83
C ALA A 98 12.04 0.02 0.66
N LEU A 99 11.45 0.93 -0.12
CA LEU A 99 12.07 1.41 -1.37
C LEU A 99 12.88 2.71 -1.21
N CYS A 100 12.53 3.56 -0.23
CA CYS A 100 13.28 4.79 0.02
C CYS A 100 14.18 4.65 1.25
N ALA A 101 13.61 4.72 2.44
CA ALA A 101 14.34 4.53 3.69
C ALA A 101 13.35 4.37 4.87
N ARG A 102 13.72 3.62 5.91
CA ARG A 102 12.86 3.44 7.09
C ARG A 102 12.45 4.74 7.77
N GLN A 103 13.34 5.71 7.82
CA GLN A 103 13.11 7.01 8.46
C GLN A 103 12.15 7.93 7.71
N VAL A 104 11.75 7.59 6.48
CA VAL A 104 10.72 8.38 5.78
C VAL A 104 9.33 8.17 6.40
N VAL A 105 9.14 7.13 7.22
CA VAL A 105 7.90 6.86 7.95
C VAL A 105 8.08 7.27 9.39
N PHE A 106 7.18 8.09 9.89
CA PHE A 106 7.23 8.60 11.26
C PHE A 106 5.85 8.70 11.89
N ARG A 107 5.83 8.60 13.23
CA ARG A 107 4.62 8.76 14.02
C ARG A 107 4.29 10.23 14.21
N ARG A 108 3.04 10.59 13.92
CA ARG A 108 2.53 11.94 14.21
C ARG A 108 2.22 12.12 15.69
N SER A 109 2.25 13.38 16.13
CA SER A 109 1.83 13.75 17.48
C SER A 109 0.32 13.62 17.71
N ARG A 110 -0.48 13.62 16.64
CA ARG A 110 -1.95 13.45 16.68
C ARG A 110 -2.41 12.55 15.55
N CYS A 111 -3.37 11.67 15.86
CA CYS A 111 -4.04 10.84 14.87
C CYS A 111 -4.84 11.70 13.89
N HIS A 112 -4.73 11.40 12.60
CA HIS A 112 -5.61 11.94 11.57
C HIS A 112 -6.81 11.01 11.40
N VAL A 113 -7.99 11.49 11.79
CA VAL A 113 -9.26 10.75 11.68
C VAL A 113 -10.32 11.66 11.09
N GLY A 114 -11.05 11.17 10.09
CA GLY A 114 -12.20 11.85 9.49
C GLY A 114 -12.09 12.05 8.00
N PHE A 115 -13.08 12.72 7.43
CA PHE A 115 -13.08 13.11 6.02
C PHE A 115 -12.26 14.39 5.85
N LEU A 116 -11.00 14.23 5.45
CA LEU A 116 -10.08 15.36 5.26
C LEU A 116 -10.08 15.83 3.79
N PRO A 117 -9.87 17.13 3.56
CA PRO A 117 -9.70 17.64 2.20
C PRO A 117 -8.35 17.16 1.65
N ILE A 118 -8.38 16.69 0.41
CA ILE A 118 -7.22 16.34 -0.39
C ILE A 118 -7.13 17.33 -1.54
N HIS A 119 -5.94 17.81 -1.79
CA HIS A 119 -5.63 18.73 -2.87
C HIS A 119 -4.62 18.05 -3.79
N ALA A 120 -5.04 17.76 -5.03
CA ALA A 120 -4.14 17.21 -6.04
C ALA A 120 -3.06 18.24 -6.40
N THR A 121 -1.83 17.77 -6.51
CA THR A 121 -0.70 18.61 -6.93
C THR A 121 -0.67 18.77 -8.45
N GLU A 122 0.27 19.57 -8.97
CA GLU A 122 0.48 19.69 -10.41
C GLU A 122 0.93 18.35 -11.03
N ALA A 123 1.72 17.55 -10.30
CA ALA A 123 2.16 16.23 -10.75
C ALA A 123 0.99 15.25 -10.97
N ALA A 124 -0.09 15.38 -10.18
CA ALA A 124 -1.28 14.53 -10.28
C ALA A 124 -2.02 14.69 -11.64
N GLN A 125 -1.86 15.80 -12.34
CA GLN A 125 -2.58 16.06 -13.59
C GLN A 125 -2.23 15.06 -14.71
N ASN A 126 -1.01 14.52 -14.67
CA ASN A 126 -0.51 13.59 -15.68
C ASN A 126 -0.39 12.15 -15.14
N ASP A 127 -0.80 11.90 -13.91
CA ASP A 127 -0.71 10.59 -13.29
C ASP A 127 -1.95 9.74 -13.57
N ALA A 128 -1.76 8.51 -14.04
CA ALA A 128 -2.85 7.60 -14.40
C ALA A 128 -3.73 7.23 -13.19
N LEU A 129 -3.18 7.17 -11.98
CA LEU A 129 -3.93 6.87 -10.75
C LEU A 129 -4.93 7.98 -10.41
N MET A 130 -4.62 9.22 -10.79
CA MET A 130 -5.42 10.39 -10.47
C MET A 130 -6.43 10.76 -11.56
N GLN A 131 -6.43 10.05 -12.69
CA GLN A 131 -7.34 10.33 -13.80
C GLN A 131 -8.81 10.21 -13.38
N GLY A 132 -9.59 11.24 -13.70
CA GLY A 132 -11.02 11.30 -13.39
C GLY A 132 -11.33 11.75 -11.96
N LEU A 133 -10.34 12.00 -11.13
CA LEU A 133 -10.54 12.63 -9.82
C LEU A 133 -10.54 14.17 -9.95
N PRO A 134 -11.37 14.88 -9.18
CA PRO A 134 -11.31 16.33 -9.13
C PRO A 134 -10.03 16.82 -8.44
N ALA A 135 -9.59 18.04 -8.76
CA ALA A 135 -8.42 18.66 -8.13
C ALA A 135 -8.54 18.80 -6.60
N GLN A 136 -9.76 18.79 -6.09
CA GLN A 136 -10.05 18.81 -4.65
C GLN A 136 -11.17 17.80 -4.35
N PHE A 137 -10.94 16.95 -3.37
CA PHE A 137 -11.92 15.96 -2.90
C PHE A 137 -11.73 15.69 -1.40
N ARG A 138 -12.63 14.94 -0.81
CA ARG A 138 -12.51 14.53 0.59
C ARG A 138 -12.34 13.04 0.67
N LEU A 139 -11.37 12.59 1.47
CA LEU A 139 -11.10 11.18 1.70
C LEU A 139 -11.20 10.87 3.19
N LEU A 140 -11.78 9.70 3.51
CA LEU A 140 -11.73 9.17 4.86
C LEU A 140 -10.30 8.77 5.18
N THR A 141 -9.74 9.39 6.19
CA THR A 141 -8.42 9.08 6.72
C THR A 141 -8.52 8.54 8.13
N TRP A 142 -7.66 7.58 8.44
CA TRP A 142 -7.49 7.05 9.80
C TRP A 142 -6.08 6.51 9.92
N HIS A 143 -5.15 7.33 10.34
CA HIS A 143 -3.75 6.94 10.52
C HIS A 143 -3.05 7.75 11.61
N ASN A 144 -2.09 7.12 12.27
CA ASN A 144 -1.18 7.74 13.24
C ASN A 144 0.17 8.09 12.62
N ASP A 145 0.53 7.41 11.53
CA ASP A 145 1.84 7.48 10.92
C ASP A 145 1.75 8.12 9.53
N GLU A 146 2.83 8.74 9.12
CA GLU A 146 2.90 9.50 7.88
C GLU A 146 4.21 9.20 7.14
N VAL A 147 4.18 9.33 5.82
CA VAL A 147 5.36 9.26 4.96
C VAL A 147 5.83 10.69 4.70
N SER A 148 7.12 10.97 4.94
CA SER A 148 7.72 12.26 4.58
C SER A 148 7.77 12.40 3.06
N ALA A 149 7.37 13.57 2.58
CA ALA A 149 7.51 13.93 1.18
C ALA A 149 8.92 14.38 0.79
N ASP A 150 9.82 14.56 1.78
CA ASP A 150 11.15 15.11 1.59
C ASP A 150 12.18 14.06 1.13
N HIS A 151 11.78 13.19 0.21
CA HIS A 151 12.67 12.19 -0.38
C HIS A 151 12.61 12.26 -1.91
N VAL A 152 13.79 12.14 -2.55
CA VAL A 152 13.91 12.34 -4.01
C VAL A 152 13.06 11.36 -4.83
N ASP A 153 12.80 10.17 -4.30
CA ASP A 153 12.02 9.12 -4.96
C ASP A 153 10.53 9.17 -4.61
N ILE A 154 10.08 10.18 -3.87
CA ILE A 154 8.69 10.37 -3.49
C ILE A 154 8.12 11.58 -4.22
N THR A 155 7.08 11.35 -5.01
CA THR A 155 6.31 12.42 -5.67
C THR A 155 4.92 12.51 -5.05
N LEU A 156 4.56 13.69 -4.55
CA LEU A 156 3.18 13.95 -4.13
C LEU A 156 2.29 14.21 -5.36
N LEU A 157 1.16 13.52 -5.40
CA LEU A 157 0.14 13.66 -6.43
C LEU A 157 -1.02 14.60 -6.03
#